data_d2c45fe675a9a48f75569faa57d1f69f
#
_entry.id   d2c45fe675a9a48f75569faa57d1f69f
#
_cell.length_a   1.000
_cell.length_b   1.000
_cell.length_c   1.000
_cell.angle_alpha   90.00
_cell.angle_beta   90.00
_cell.angle_gamma   90.00
#
_symmetry.space_group_name_H-M   'P 1'
#
loop_
_entity.id
_entity.type
_entity.pdbx_description
1 polymer ?
#
loop_
_entity_poly.entity_id
_entity_poly.type
_entity_poly.pdbx_seq_one_letter_code
_entity_poly.pdbx_strand_id
1 'polypeptide(L)'
;AYRLLENEQMPGWLFMPKNGANTVWESWEGTAAQGGIASLNHYSKGAVCEWLFGTMCGINVAGENRFTIAPRPGGHFEFAEASYDSVYGKISVRWDKTDGGYKYKISVPSNCKADVILPDGRKQTVGAGEYEL
;
A
#
# COMPACT_ATOMS: atom_id res chain seq x y z
N ALA A 1 3.47 11.20 -2.00
CA ALA A 1 2.97 10.35 -0.92
C ALA A 1 4.13 9.82 -0.07
N TYR A 2 5.16 9.17 -0.64
CA TYR A 2 6.28 8.59 0.13
C TYR A 2 6.92 9.55 1.12
N ARG A 3 7.28 10.78 0.69
CA ARG A 3 7.84 11.80 1.60
C ARG A 3 6.95 12.10 2.80
N LEU A 4 5.65 12.03 2.62
CA LEU A 4 4.69 12.30 3.69
C LEU A 4 4.54 11.11 4.63
N LEU A 5 4.62 9.87 4.10
CA LEU A 5 4.66 8.65 4.92
C LEU A 5 5.89 8.62 5.82
N GLU A 6 7.06 8.92 5.26
CA GLU A 6 8.37 8.84 5.93
C GLU A 6 8.69 10.07 6.77
N ASN A 7 7.83 11.11 6.74
CA ASN A 7 8.09 12.33 7.48
C ASN A 7 7.82 12.15 8.97
N GLU A 8 8.85 12.39 9.76
CA GLU A 8 8.84 12.32 11.21
C GLU A 8 8.41 13.64 11.88
N GLN A 9 8.29 14.70 11.10
CA GLN A 9 7.81 16.01 11.51
C GLN A 9 6.36 16.22 11.05
N MET A 10 5.68 17.20 11.60
CA MET A 10 4.37 17.63 11.09
C MET A 10 4.51 18.41 9.76
N PRO A 11 3.63 18.13 8.77
CA PRO A 11 2.70 17.01 8.69
C PRO A 11 3.40 15.73 8.23
N GLY A 12 3.16 14.59 8.88
CA GLY A 12 3.77 13.31 8.50
C GLY A 12 3.18 12.13 9.25
N TRP A 13 3.03 10.99 8.56
CA TRP A 13 2.46 9.81 9.22
C TRP A 13 3.37 9.25 10.30
N LEU A 14 4.70 9.23 10.13
CA LEU A 14 5.62 8.78 11.17
C LEU A 14 5.67 9.69 12.39
N PHE A 15 5.21 10.93 12.29
CA PHE A 15 5.09 11.83 13.44
C PHE A 15 4.17 11.23 14.52
N MET A 16 3.03 10.65 14.10
CA MET A 16 2.07 10.09 15.06
C MET A 16 2.67 8.97 15.92
N PRO A 17 3.18 7.85 15.38
CA PRO A 17 3.76 6.79 16.19
C PRO A 17 4.99 7.24 16.97
N LYS A 18 5.81 8.15 16.45
CA LYS A 18 6.94 8.73 17.20
C LYS A 18 6.50 9.52 18.43
N ASN A 19 5.27 10.06 18.42
CA ASN A 19 4.67 10.75 19.55
C ASN A 19 3.69 9.87 20.34
N GLY A 20 3.83 8.55 20.23
CA GLY A 20 3.11 7.58 21.06
C GLY A 20 1.71 7.22 20.55
N ALA A 21 1.36 7.57 19.31
CA ALA A 21 0.09 7.16 18.71
C ALA A 21 0.07 5.65 18.48
N ASN A 22 -1.00 5.00 18.88
CA ASN A 22 -1.36 3.62 18.53
C ASN A 22 -2.62 3.56 17.65
N THR A 23 -3.14 4.72 17.29
CA THR A 23 -4.31 4.92 16.44
C THR A 23 -4.06 6.11 15.52
N VAL A 24 -4.89 6.29 14.49
CA VAL A 24 -4.78 7.42 13.57
C VAL A 24 -5.46 8.65 14.19
N TRP A 25 -4.71 9.70 14.42
CA TRP A 25 -5.22 10.95 14.99
C TRP A 25 -5.95 11.80 13.92
N GLU A 26 -7.00 12.49 14.34
CA GLU A 26 -7.73 13.44 13.52
C GLU A 26 -6.88 14.67 13.15
N SER A 27 -6.16 15.23 14.11
CA SER A 27 -5.19 16.30 13.88
C SER A 27 -3.76 15.80 14.01
N TRP A 28 -2.80 16.48 13.38
CA TRP A 28 -1.39 16.13 13.54
C TRP A 28 -0.89 16.37 14.97
N GLU A 29 -1.41 17.38 15.63
CA GLU A 29 -1.04 17.76 17.00
C GLU A 29 -1.54 16.77 18.05
N GLY A 30 -2.47 15.87 17.71
CA GLY A 30 -3.04 14.91 18.65
C GLY A 30 -3.69 15.60 19.86
N THR A 31 -3.21 15.28 21.06
CA THR A 31 -3.71 15.87 22.30
C THR A 31 -3.32 17.35 22.52
N ALA A 32 -2.35 17.85 21.74
CA ALA A 32 -1.90 19.25 21.83
C ALA A 32 -2.67 20.19 20.89
N ALA A 33 -3.71 19.69 20.19
CA ALA A 33 -4.51 20.48 19.26
C ALA A 33 -5.13 21.69 19.96
N GLN A 34 -4.86 22.89 19.43
CA GLN A 34 -5.43 24.14 19.94
C GLN A 34 -6.90 24.26 19.49
N GLY A 35 -7.78 24.58 20.45
CA GLY A 35 -9.18 24.86 20.20
C GLY A 35 -10.13 23.69 20.38
N GLY A 36 -9.70 22.57 20.91
CA GLY A 36 -10.59 21.47 21.26
C GLY A 36 -9.93 20.10 21.21
N ILE A 37 -10.66 19.09 21.67
CA ILE A 37 -10.22 17.71 21.66
C ILE A 37 -10.41 17.18 20.23
N ALA A 38 -9.32 17.05 19.48
CA ALA A 38 -9.33 16.25 18.26
C ALA A 38 -9.39 14.75 18.61
N SER A 39 -10.14 13.98 17.85
CA SER A 39 -10.21 12.54 18.06
C SER A 39 -8.83 11.90 17.89
N LEU A 40 -8.45 11.04 18.81
CA LEU A 40 -7.23 10.24 18.69
C LEU A 40 -7.46 8.94 17.90
N ASN A 41 -8.66 8.69 17.45
CA ASN A 41 -9.01 7.54 16.62
C ASN A 41 -9.97 7.98 15.51
N HIS A 42 -9.42 8.49 14.41
CA HIS A 42 -10.23 9.08 13.34
C HIS A 42 -9.80 8.53 11.97
N TYR A 43 -10.77 8.21 11.13
CA TYR A 43 -10.54 7.53 9.86
C TYR A 43 -9.91 8.42 8.76
N SER A 44 -10.03 9.74 8.82
CA SER A 44 -9.70 10.64 7.71
C SER A 44 -8.28 10.47 7.16
N LYS A 45 -7.29 10.45 8.05
CA LYS A 45 -5.91 10.18 7.63
C LYS A 45 -5.65 8.71 7.33
N GLY A 46 -6.48 7.81 7.87
CA GLY A 46 -6.45 6.38 7.57
C GLY A 46 -6.74 6.07 6.10
N ALA A 47 -7.32 7.00 5.33
CA ALA A 47 -7.50 6.89 3.88
C ALA A 47 -6.18 6.65 3.12
N VAL A 48 -5.01 6.94 3.71
CA VAL A 48 -3.70 6.56 3.16
C VAL A 48 -3.58 5.06 2.89
N CYS A 49 -4.34 4.23 3.61
CA CYS A 49 -4.35 2.78 3.40
C CYS A 49 -4.77 2.40 1.98
N GLU A 50 -5.72 3.11 1.38
CA GLU A 50 -6.08 2.93 -0.04
C GLU A 50 -4.86 3.11 -0.95
N TRP A 51 -4.07 4.14 -0.69
CA TRP A 51 -2.85 4.39 -1.46
C TRP A 51 -1.79 3.30 -1.23
N LEU A 52 -1.66 2.80 0.00
CA LEU A 52 -0.73 1.70 0.32
C LEU A 52 -1.09 0.44 -0.46
N PHE A 53 -2.37 0.06 -0.49
CA PHE A 53 -2.84 -1.12 -1.22
C PHE A 53 -2.84 -0.89 -2.74
N GLY A 54 -3.52 0.18 -3.21
CA GLY A 54 -3.80 0.41 -4.61
C GLY A 54 -2.62 0.97 -5.41
N THR A 55 -1.68 1.68 -4.74
CA THR A 55 -0.55 2.31 -5.42
C THR A 55 0.78 1.70 -5.00
N MET A 56 1.12 1.72 -3.72
CA MET A 56 2.42 1.23 -3.24
C MET A 56 2.59 -0.25 -3.57
N CYS A 57 1.62 -1.09 -3.21
CA CYS A 57 1.59 -2.50 -3.56
C CYS A 57 0.89 -2.79 -4.89
N GLY A 58 0.03 -1.89 -5.35
CA GLY A 58 -0.55 -1.91 -6.68
C GLY A 58 -1.71 -2.87 -6.88
N ILE A 59 -2.40 -3.31 -5.83
CA ILE A 59 -3.55 -4.21 -5.94
C ILE A 59 -4.82 -3.40 -6.22
N ASN A 60 -5.42 -3.60 -7.39
CA ASN A 60 -6.67 -2.94 -7.78
C ASN A 60 -7.66 -3.97 -8.36
N VAL A 61 -8.91 -3.89 -7.95
CA VAL A 61 -10.00 -4.69 -8.50
C VAL A 61 -10.43 -4.06 -9.82
N ALA A 62 -10.31 -4.80 -10.93
CA ALA A 62 -10.62 -4.30 -12.28
C ALA A 62 -11.98 -4.81 -12.81
N GLY A 63 -12.62 -5.72 -12.09
CA GLY A 63 -13.91 -6.31 -12.47
C GLY A 63 -14.10 -7.66 -11.82
N GLU A 64 -15.12 -8.40 -12.26
CA GLU A 64 -15.33 -9.78 -11.80
C GLU A 64 -14.10 -10.63 -12.14
N ASN A 65 -13.56 -11.35 -11.15
CA ASN A 65 -12.38 -12.20 -11.23
C ASN A 65 -11.16 -11.60 -11.95
N ARG A 66 -11.07 -10.27 -12.03
CA ARG A 66 -9.97 -9.55 -12.71
C ARG A 66 -9.36 -8.50 -11.81
N PHE A 67 -8.03 -8.48 -11.77
CA PHE A 67 -7.24 -7.54 -11.00
C PHE A 67 -6.28 -6.78 -11.92
N THR A 68 -5.92 -5.57 -11.52
CA THR A 68 -4.74 -4.88 -12.05
C THR A 68 -3.69 -4.86 -10.95
N ILE A 69 -2.49 -5.32 -11.27
CA ILE A 69 -1.32 -5.30 -10.39
C ILE A 69 -0.33 -4.28 -10.95
N ALA A 70 -0.27 -3.12 -10.32
CA ALA A 70 0.55 -1.99 -10.79
C ALA A 70 1.35 -1.37 -9.64
N PRO A 71 2.29 -2.10 -9.02
CA PRO A 71 3.07 -1.61 -7.89
C PRO A 71 3.91 -0.39 -8.27
N ARG A 72 4.05 0.52 -7.32
CA ARG A 72 4.87 1.73 -7.45
C ARG A 72 5.87 1.82 -6.29
N PRO A 73 6.91 0.98 -6.28
CA PRO A 73 7.96 1.05 -5.27
C PRO A 73 8.58 2.43 -5.18
N GLY A 74 9.04 2.83 -4.00
CA GLY A 74 9.68 4.13 -3.82
C GLY A 74 9.98 4.45 -2.35
N GLY A 75 10.42 5.69 -2.09
CA GLY A 75 10.88 6.09 -0.77
C GLY A 75 12.13 5.33 -0.34
N HIS A 76 12.31 5.21 0.97
CA HIS A 76 13.41 4.44 1.58
C HIS A 76 13.01 3.00 1.95
N PHE A 77 11.82 2.57 1.53
CA PHE A 77 11.33 1.21 1.82
C PHE A 77 12.15 0.17 1.09
N GLU A 78 12.58 -0.86 1.82
CA GLU A 78 13.30 -2.01 1.29
C GLU A 78 12.33 -3.04 0.69
N PHE A 79 11.10 -3.08 1.17
CA PHE A 79 10.01 -3.90 0.64
C PHE A 79 8.65 -3.32 0.97
N ALA A 80 7.63 -3.78 0.28
CA ALA A 80 6.24 -3.70 0.74
C ALA A 80 5.48 -4.94 0.30
N GLU A 81 4.51 -5.33 1.10
CA GLU A 81 3.66 -6.48 0.87
C GLU A 81 2.21 -6.15 1.25
N ALA A 82 1.29 -6.58 0.41
CA ALA A 82 -0.13 -6.51 0.71
C ALA A 82 -0.84 -7.75 0.17
N SER A 83 -1.94 -8.10 0.83
CA SER A 83 -2.87 -9.11 0.34
C SER A 83 -4.30 -8.64 0.51
N TYR A 84 -5.16 -9.11 -0.38
CA TYR A 84 -6.59 -8.83 -0.36
C TYR A 84 -7.38 -10.14 -0.48
N ASP A 85 -8.23 -10.40 0.50
CA ASP A 85 -9.12 -11.57 0.50
C ASP A 85 -10.37 -11.22 -0.29
N SER A 86 -10.36 -11.55 -1.58
CA SER A 86 -11.51 -11.36 -2.46
C SER A 86 -12.50 -12.53 -2.36
N VAL A 87 -13.70 -12.36 -2.92
CA VAL A 87 -14.69 -13.46 -3.02
C VAL A 87 -14.19 -14.63 -3.87
N TYR A 88 -13.14 -14.44 -4.66
CA TYR A 88 -12.49 -15.46 -5.49
C TYR A 88 -11.25 -16.08 -4.83
N GLY A 89 -10.85 -15.60 -3.65
CA GLY A 89 -9.66 -16.03 -2.93
C GLY A 89 -8.67 -14.89 -2.72
N LYS A 90 -7.54 -15.22 -2.11
CA LYS A 90 -6.51 -14.25 -1.75
C LYS A 90 -5.64 -13.89 -2.96
N ILE A 91 -5.53 -12.59 -3.24
CA ILE A 91 -4.50 -12.03 -4.10
C ILE A 91 -3.43 -11.36 -3.24
N SER A 92 -2.18 -11.53 -3.59
CA SER A 92 -1.08 -10.88 -2.88
C SER A 92 -0.04 -10.32 -3.82
N VAL A 93 0.60 -9.26 -3.38
CA VAL A 93 1.73 -8.63 -4.06
C VAL A 93 2.78 -8.28 -3.03
N ARG A 94 4.02 -8.64 -3.32
CA ARG A 94 5.20 -8.18 -2.60
C ARG A 94 6.21 -7.65 -3.60
N TRP A 95 6.88 -6.58 -3.27
CA TRP A 95 8.09 -6.14 -3.94
C TRP A 95 9.23 -5.99 -2.93
N ASP A 96 10.42 -6.35 -3.35
CA ASP A 96 11.66 -6.22 -2.61
C ASP A 96 12.65 -5.42 -3.44
N LYS A 97 13.31 -4.44 -2.81
CA LYS A 97 14.37 -3.66 -3.43
C LYS A 97 15.64 -4.50 -3.56
N THR A 98 16.32 -4.35 -4.68
CA THR A 98 17.58 -5.03 -5.00
C THR A 98 18.59 -4.03 -5.51
N ASP A 99 19.86 -4.40 -5.63
CA ASP A 99 20.93 -3.54 -6.17
C ASP A 99 20.64 -3.07 -7.60
N GLY A 100 19.87 -3.83 -8.38
CA GLY A 100 19.55 -3.54 -9.79
C GLY A 100 18.11 -3.07 -10.05
N GLY A 101 17.30 -2.86 -9.00
CA GLY A 101 15.89 -2.47 -9.17
C GLY A 101 14.97 -3.14 -8.15
N TYR A 102 13.95 -3.84 -8.62
CA TYR A 102 12.96 -4.48 -7.76
C TYR A 102 12.62 -5.88 -8.24
N LYS A 103 12.42 -6.78 -7.29
CA LYS A 103 11.79 -8.10 -7.52
C LYS A 103 10.34 -8.05 -7.06
N TYR A 104 9.49 -8.77 -7.77
CA TYR A 104 8.06 -8.83 -7.47
C TYR A 104 7.63 -10.27 -7.28
N LYS A 105 6.84 -10.52 -6.22
CA LYS A 105 6.13 -11.78 -6.00
C LYS A 105 4.65 -11.49 -6.05
N ILE A 106 3.92 -12.22 -6.88
CA ILE A 106 2.49 -12.02 -7.11
C ILE A 106 1.79 -13.35 -7.01
N SER A 107 0.74 -13.42 -6.19
CA SER A 107 -0.16 -14.57 -6.10
C SER A 107 -1.52 -14.19 -6.65
N VAL A 108 -2.01 -14.94 -7.63
CA VAL A 108 -3.32 -14.73 -8.25
C VAL A 108 -4.21 -15.93 -7.92
N PRO A 109 -5.41 -15.72 -7.31
CA PRO A 109 -6.28 -16.82 -6.91
C PRO A 109 -6.89 -17.56 -8.10
N SER A 110 -7.42 -18.76 -7.83
CA SER A 110 -8.06 -19.61 -8.83
C SER A 110 -9.19 -18.89 -9.56
N ASN A 111 -9.34 -19.18 -10.86
CA ASN A 111 -10.35 -18.57 -11.75
C ASN A 111 -10.22 -17.04 -11.92
N CYS A 112 -9.10 -16.45 -11.53
CA CYS A 112 -8.82 -15.03 -11.72
C CYS A 112 -7.75 -14.79 -12.75
N LYS A 113 -7.71 -13.53 -13.24
CA LYS A 113 -6.63 -13.00 -14.08
C LYS A 113 -6.14 -11.68 -13.49
N ALA A 114 -4.87 -11.40 -13.69
CA ALA A 114 -4.28 -10.11 -13.33
C ALA A 114 -3.53 -9.50 -14.51
N ASP A 115 -3.80 -8.22 -14.77
CA ASP A 115 -3.01 -7.41 -15.69
C ASP A 115 -1.88 -6.78 -14.87
N VAL A 116 -0.67 -7.31 -15.05
CA VAL A 116 0.52 -6.84 -14.35
C VAL A 116 1.18 -5.75 -15.17
N ILE A 117 1.42 -4.59 -14.53
CA ILE A 117 2.04 -3.40 -15.14
C ILE A 117 3.17 -2.95 -14.23
N LEU A 118 4.40 -3.28 -14.58
CA LEU A 118 5.57 -2.95 -13.77
C LEU A 118 6.13 -1.54 -14.09
N PRO A 119 6.82 -0.89 -13.13
CA PRO A 119 7.39 0.44 -13.34
C PRO A 119 8.41 0.56 -14.47
N ASP A 120 9.07 -0.54 -14.81
CA ASP A 120 10.04 -0.63 -15.92
C ASP A 120 9.38 -0.72 -17.30
N GLY A 121 8.06 -0.70 -17.36
CA GLY A 121 7.27 -0.74 -18.58
C GLY A 121 6.84 -2.13 -19.02
N ARG A 122 7.29 -3.20 -18.36
CA ARG A 122 6.79 -4.56 -18.63
C ARG A 122 5.30 -4.66 -18.35
N LYS A 123 4.58 -5.28 -19.27
CA LYS A 123 3.12 -5.52 -19.16
C LYS A 123 2.81 -6.94 -19.57
N GLN A 124 2.02 -7.63 -18.78
CA GLN A 124 1.54 -8.97 -19.09
C GLN A 124 0.23 -9.28 -18.39
N THR A 125 -0.59 -10.12 -18.98
CA THR A 125 -1.77 -10.70 -18.33
C THR A 125 -1.41 -12.10 -17.85
N VAL A 126 -1.63 -12.38 -16.58
CA VAL A 126 -1.37 -13.68 -15.95
C VAL A 126 -2.65 -14.30 -15.43
N GLY A 127 -2.73 -15.62 -15.43
CA GLY A 127 -3.82 -16.39 -14.82
C GLY A 127 -3.59 -16.66 -13.34
N ALA A 128 -4.33 -17.63 -12.80
CA ALA A 128 -4.12 -18.13 -11.44
C ALA A 128 -2.73 -18.74 -11.28
N GLY A 129 -2.07 -18.47 -10.16
CA GLY A 129 -0.73 -19.00 -9.85
C GLY A 129 0.17 -18.04 -9.09
N GLU A 130 1.40 -18.47 -8.87
CA GLU A 130 2.47 -17.71 -8.24
C GLU A 130 3.47 -17.25 -9.31
N TYR A 131 3.90 -16.00 -9.21
CA TYR A 131 4.81 -15.39 -10.18
C TYR A 131 5.95 -14.65 -9.47
N GLU A 132 7.16 -14.84 -9.97
CA GLU A 132 8.34 -14.03 -9.61
C GLU A 132 8.81 -13.28 -10.87
N LEU A 133 8.95 -11.95 -10.76
CA LEU A 133 9.24 -11.06 -11.89
C LEU A 133 10.41 -10.12 -11.59
#